data_9b254c79c6010f708fe5c1497fac7c68
#
_entry.id   9b254c79c6010f708fe5c1497fac7c68
#
_cell.length_a   1.000
_cell.length_b   1.000
_cell.length_c   1.000
_cell.angle_alpha   90.00
_cell.angle_beta   90.00
_cell.angle_gamma   90.00
#
_symmetry.space_group_name_H-M   'P 1'
#
loop_
_entity.id
_entity.type
_entity.pdbx_description
1 polymer ?
#
loop_
_entity_poly.entity_id
_entity_poly.type
_entity_poly.pdbx_seq_one_letter_code
_entity_poly.pdbx_strand_id
1 'polypeptide(L)' 'MLIKQNGKYGAMVGNIRVFTMERAVEVYKMFAARCYADLTMEASVVLSSAGDDMHRLGFTWAEIEDMELEAIA' A
#
# COMPACT_ATOMS: atom_id res chain seq x y z
N MET A 1 4.68 14.03 6.27
CA MET A 1 5.92 13.41 6.75
C MET A 1 6.66 12.74 5.60
N LEU A 2 7.94 13.03 5.46
CA LEU A 2 8.75 12.41 4.41
C LEU A 2 9.19 11.00 4.83
N ILE A 3 9.06 10.05 3.91
CA ILE A 3 9.49 8.67 4.13
C ILE A 3 10.93 8.52 3.68
N LYS A 4 11.76 7.91 4.54
CA LYS A 4 13.14 7.60 4.21
C LYS A 4 13.34 6.08 4.27
N GLN A 5 13.79 5.49 3.16
CA GLN A 5 14.08 4.07 3.07
C GLN A 5 15.44 3.86 2.40
N ASN A 6 16.28 3.02 3.00
CA ASN A 6 17.61 2.71 2.50
C ASN A 6 18.49 3.94 2.24
N GLY A 7 18.40 4.94 3.12
CA GLY A 7 19.17 6.19 3.00
C GLY A 7 18.68 7.15 1.94
N LYS A 8 17.59 6.83 1.24
CA LYS A 8 17.00 7.67 0.20
C LYS A 8 15.58 8.07 0.60
N TYR A 9 15.15 9.25 0.15
CA TYR A 9 13.76 9.67 0.38
C TYR A 9 12.84 8.91 -0.56
N GLY A 10 11.68 8.55 -0.03
CA GLY A 10 10.68 7.77 -0.74
C GLY A 10 10.76 6.29 -0.43
N ALA A 11 9.67 5.60 -0.67
CA ALA A 11 9.53 4.17 -0.48
C ALA A 11 8.66 3.61 -1.60
N MET A 12 8.73 2.30 -1.81
CA MET A 12 7.86 1.64 -2.78
C MET A 12 6.66 1.04 -2.06
N VAL A 13 5.47 1.28 -2.60
CA VAL A 13 4.25 0.60 -2.20
C VAL A 13 3.74 -0.11 -3.46
N GLY A 14 3.87 -1.42 -3.49
CA GLY A 14 3.67 -2.16 -4.72
C GLY A 14 4.71 -1.73 -5.76
N ASN A 15 4.24 -1.22 -6.89
CA ASN A 15 5.11 -0.74 -7.96
C ASN A 15 5.13 0.79 -8.08
N ILE A 16 4.64 1.50 -7.06
CA ILE A 16 4.57 2.97 -7.06
C ILE A 16 5.46 3.53 -5.95
N ARG A 17 6.26 4.54 -6.30
CA ARG A 17 7.09 5.24 -5.33
C ARG A 17 6.26 6.31 -4.62
N VAL A 18 6.37 6.34 -3.29
CA VAL A 18 5.67 7.33 -2.45
C VAL A 18 6.68 8.07 -1.59
N PHE A 19 6.35 9.31 -1.21
CA PHE A 19 7.26 10.17 -0.46
C PHE A 19 6.68 10.60 0.90
N THR A 20 5.41 10.33 1.14
CA THR A 20 4.76 10.64 2.42
C THR A 20 3.94 9.44 2.88
N MET A 21 3.67 9.37 4.18
CA MET A 21 2.82 8.31 4.74
C MET A 21 1.38 8.44 4.23
N GLU A 22 0.89 9.67 4.07
CA GLU A 22 -0.45 9.94 3.54
C GLU A 22 -0.58 9.39 2.12
N ARG A 23 0.44 9.62 1.28
CA ARG A 23 0.42 9.10 -0.09
C ARG A 23 0.52 7.59 -0.11
N ALA A 24 1.29 7.00 0.81
CA ALA A 24 1.38 5.55 0.93
C ALA A 24 0.00 4.93 1.18
N VAL A 25 -0.77 5.52 2.09
CA VAL A 25 -2.13 5.07 2.40
C VAL A 25 -3.04 5.19 1.17
N GLU A 26 -2.97 6.31 0.45
CA GLU A 26 -3.76 6.51 -0.78
C GLU A 26 -3.43 5.45 -1.82
N VAL A 27 -2.15 5.18 -2.04
CA VAL A 27 -1.69 4.20 -3.04
C VAL A 27 -2.15 2.80 -2.66
N TYR A 28 -2.02 2.44 -1.38
CA TYR A 28 -2.46 1.13 -0.91
C TYR A 28 -3.97 0.95 -1.11
N LYS A 29 -4.76 1.96 -0.76
CA LYS A 29 -6.22 1.92 -0.97
C LYS A 29 -6.57 1.80 -2.45
N MET A 30 -5.82 2.47 -3.32
CA MET A 30 -6.00 2.35 -4.76
C MET A 30 -5.78 0.91 -5.24
N PHE A 31 -4.71 0.26 -4.79
CA PHE A 31 -4.45 -1.14 -5.12
C PHE A 31 -5.52 -2.07 -4.58
N ALA A 32 -5.99 -1.83 -3.35
CA ALA A 32 -7.06 -2.64 -2.76
C ALA A 32 -8.35 -2.52 -3.57
N ALA A 33 -8.77 -1.30 -3.90
CA ALA A 33 -9.96 -1.06 -4.71
C ALA A 33 -9.85 -1.72 -6.08
N ARG A 34 -8.67 -1.62 -6.71
CA ARG A 34 -8.43 -2.24 -8.02
C ARG A 34 -8.50 -3.76 -7.96
N CYS A 35 -7.90 -4.35 -6.92
CA CYS A 35 -7.92 -5.80 -6.74
C CYS A 35 -9.35 -6.33 -6.64
N TYR A 36 -10.17 -5.68 -5.81
CA TYR A 36 -11.56 -6.12 -5.63
C TYR A 36 -12.45 -5.82 -6.83
N ALA A 37 -12.08 -4.83 -7.65
CA ALA A 37 -12.83 -4.54 -8.88
C ALA A 37 -12.48 -5.53 -10.01
N ASP A 38 -11.20 -5.81 -10.19
CA ASP A 38 -10.72 -6.62 -11.32
C ASP A 38 -10.65 -8.11 -11.02
N LEU A 39 -10.42 -8.51 -9.77
CA LEU A 39 -10.32 -9.90 -9.31
C LEU A 39 -9.32 -10.73 -10.14
N THR A 40 -8.23 -10.09 -10.59
CA THR A 40 -7.18 -10.78 -11.34
C THR A 40 -6.08 -11.25 -10.41
N MET A 41 -5.33 -12.28 -10.82
CA MET A 41 -4.20 -12.77 -10.06
C MET A 41 -3.09 -11.70 -9.96
N GLU A 42 -2.88 -10.94 -11.04
CA GLU A 42 -1.89 -9.86 -11.04
C GLU A 42 -2.23 -8.78 -10.01
N ALA A 43 -3.49 -8.35 -9.96
CA ALA A 43 -3.93 -7.36 -8.97
C ALA A 43 -3.79 -7.89 -7.55
N SER A 44 -4.08 -9.17 -7.33
CA SER A 44 -3.93 -9.80 -6.02
C SER A 44 -2.46 -9.86 -5.58
N VAL A 45 -1.56 -10.20 -6.48
CA VAL A 45 -0.12 -10.24 -6.20
C VAL A 45 0.40 -8.85 -5.86
N VAL A 46 0.01 -7.83 -6.62
CA VAL A 46 0.41 -6.44 -6.37
C VAL A 46 -0.12 -5.96 -5.02
N LEU A 47 -1.36 -6.27 -4.69
CA LEU A 47 -1.94 -5.89 -3.40
C LEU A 47 -1.20 -6.55 -2.24
N SER A 48 -0.87 -7.83 -2.35
CA SER A 48 -0.11 -8.55 -1.33
C SER A 48 1.27 -7.92 -1.13
N SER A 49 1.95 -7.61 -2.22
CA SER A 49 3.26 -6.93 -2.19
C SER A 49 3.15 -5.54 -1.56
N ALA A 50 2.11 -4.78 -1.92
CA ALA A 50 1.87 -3.46 -1.34
C ALA A 50 1.60 -3.54 0.16
N GLY A 51 0.86 -4.55 0.61
CA GLY A 51 0.61 -4.79 2.03
C GLY A 51 1.90 -5.03 2.81
N ASP A 52 2.79 -5.86 2.27
CA ASP A 52 4.10 -6.10 2.88
C ASP A 52 4.92 -4.81 2.94
N ASP A 53 4.89 -4.00 1.90
CA ASP A 53 5.58 -2.72 1.86
C ASP A 53 5.04 -1.75 2.92
N MET A 54 3.71 -1.70 3.11
CA MET A 54 3.08 -0.88 4.14
C MET A 54 3.53 -1.33 5.54
N HIS A 55 3.64 -2.64 5.75
CA HIS A 55 4.11 -3.16 7.03
C HIS A 55 5.56 -2.74 7.29
N ARG A 56 6.42 -2.75 6.28
CA ARG A 56 7.80 -2.29 6.40
C ARG A 56 7.90 -0.80 6.73
N LEU A 57 6.90 -0.01 6.33
CA LEU A 57 6.85 1.42 6.65
C LEU A 57 6.42 1.69 8.10
N GLY A 58 5.97 0.66 8.82
CA GLY A 58 5.59 0.77 10.21
C GLY A 58 4.10 0.63 10.51
N PHE A 59 3.27 0.43 9.49
CA PHE A 59 1.85 0.16 9.71
C PHE A 59 1.66 -1.25 10.27
N THR A 60 0.74 -1.40 11.22
CA THR A 60 0.39 -2.71 11.74
C THR A 60 -0.51 -3.44 10.75
N TRP A 61 -0.56 -4.77 10.85
CA TRP A 61 -1.46 -5.55 10.00
C TRP A 61 -2.92 -5.16 10.19
N ALA A 62 -3.31 -4.79 11.42
CA ALA A 62 -4.66 -4.32 11.70
C ALA A 62 -4.96 -3.01 10.97
N GLU A 63 -4.01 -2.08 10.95
CA GLU A 63 -4.15 -0.82 10.22
C GLU A 63 -4.24 -1.05 8.72
N ILE A 64 -3.44 -1.96 8.19
CA ILE A 64 -3.45 -2.31 6.77
C ILE A 64 -4.79 -2.93 6.38
N GLU A 65 -5.33 -3.81 7.20
CA GLU A 65 -6.64 -4.40 7.00
C GLU A 65 -7.74 -3.35 7.00
N ASP A 66 -7.68 -2.39 7.93
CA ASP A 66 -8.64 -1.28 7.99
C ASP A 66 -8.61 -0.44 6.71
N MET A 67 -7.42 -0.15 6.19
CA MET A 67 -7.28 0.57 4.92
C MET A 67 -7.92 -0.19 3.76
N GLU A 68 -7.73 -1.51 3.73
CA GLU A 68 -8.33 -2.37 2.70
C GLU A 68 -9.85 -2.34 2.78
N LEU A 69 -10.40 -2.46 3.98
CA LEU A 69 -11.85 -2.42 4.20
C LEU A 69 -12.43 -1.06 3.82
N GLU A 70 -11.76 0.03 4.17
CA GLU A 70 -12.19 1.37 3.79
C GLU A 70 -12.20 1.57 2.27
N ALA A 71 -11.24 0.99 1.58
CA ALA A 71 -11.12 1.13 0.13
C ALA A 71 -12.26 0.44 -0.63
N ILE A 72 -12.82 -0.61 -0.06
CA ILE A 72 -13.89 -1.40 -0.70
C ILE A 72 -15.28 -1.10 -0.13
N ALA A 73 -15.35 -0.23 0.86
CA ALA A 73 -16.62 0.15 1.48
C ALA A 73 -17.47 1.04 0.58
#